data_e096c1b05d58f5b64c8b19dfde18af98
#
_entry.id   e096c1b05d58f5b64c8b19dfde18af98
#
_cell.length_a   1.000
_cell.length_b   1.000
_cell.length_c   1.000
_cell.angle_alpha   90.00
_cell.angle_beta   90.00
_cell.angle_gamma   90.00
#
_symmetry.space_group_name_H-M   'P 1'
#
loop_
_entity.id
_entity.type
_entity.pdbx_description
1 polymer ?
#
loop_
_entity_poly.entity_id
_entity_poly.type
_entity_poly.pdbx_seq_one_letter_code
_entity_poly.pdbx_strand_id
1 'polypeptide(L)'
;MKEDRRQNFSTPAKTSHQQAMNTAVRILTHRDHSKFELKQKLRQRGFGDKVINTAIAECERLHYINDLRTAHVYILQLKRKCFGKRYIQMALKKKRLSGTAIEKILFENYPGVDEYDHAGRLLEKKMKTFERVADLKKRREKIYRFLYSRGFSAAVIRDLVK
;
A
#
# COMPACT_ATOMS: atom_id res chain seq x y z
N MET A 1 -16.12 17.79 -45.92
CA MET A 1 -14.98 16.96 -45.49
C MET A 1 -14.08 17.82 -44.60
N LYS A 2 -14.17 17.67 -43.28
CA LYS A 2 -13.25 18.31 -42.33
C LYS A 2 -12.45 17.18 -41.69
N GLU A 3 -11.20 17.05 -42.09
CA GLU A 3 -10.24 16.12 -41.50
C GLU A 3 -9.85 16.63 -40.13
N ASP A 4 -10.26 15.88 -39.12
CA ASP A 4 -9.91 16.07 -37.70
C ASP A 4 -8.48 15.56 -37.48
N ARG A 5 -7.49 16.43 -37.73
CA ARG A 5 -6.07 16.16 -37.38
C ARG A 5 -5.90 16.28 -35.89
N ARG A 6 -6.22 15.24 -35.14
CA ARG A 6 -5.71 15.06 -33.76
C ARG A 6 -4.21 14.79 -33.82
N GLN A 7 -3.42 15.86 -33.86
CA GLN A 7 -1.98 15.77 -33.64
C GLN A 7 -1.73 15.28 -32.22
N ASN A 8 -1.36 14.03 -32.12
CA ASN A 8 -0.87 13.41 -30.91
C ASN A 8 0.50 14.05 -30.59
N PHE A 9 0.52 15.17 -29.84
CA PHE A 9 1.76 15.75 -29.32
C PHE A 9 2.29 14.82 -28.23
N SER A 10 3.01 13.78 -28.63
CA SER A 10 3.87 13.03 -27.73
C SER A 10 4.98 13.97 -27.26
N THR A 11 4.88 14.46 -26.04
CA THR A 11 5.93 15.24 -25.39
C THR A 11 7.25 14.44 -25.48
N PRO A 12 8.35 15.02 -26.01
CA PRO A 12 9.60 14.31 -26.17
C PRO A 12 10.05 13.75 -24.81
N ALA A 13 10.39 12.46 -24.77
CA ALA A 13 10.81 11.79 -23.55
C ALA A 13 12.04 12.49 -22.96
N LYS A 14 12.01 12.81 -21.67
CA LYS A 14 13.16 13.39 -20.96
C LYS A 14 14.28 12.36 -20.91
N THR A 15 15.43 12.72 -21.46
CA THR A 15 16.58 11.81 -21.63
C THR A 15 17.70 12.06 -20.60
N SER A 16 17.69 13.18 -19.89
CA SER A 16 18.73 13.52 -18.93
C SER A 16 18.64 12.67 -17.65
N HIS A 17 19.67 11.89 -17.40
CA HIS A 17 19.86 11.13 -16.14
C HIS A 17 19.84 12.06 -14.91
N GLN A 18 20.54 13.19 -14.97
CA GLN A 18 20.59 14.14 -13.86
C GLN A 18 19.20 14.70 -13.49
N GLN A 19 18.37 14.98 -14.49
CA GLN A 19 17.00 15.45 -14.25
C GLN A 19 16.14 14.35 -13.60
N ALA A 20 16.32 13.10 -14.00
CA ALA A 20 15.64 11.97 -13.39
C ALA A 20 16.06 11.77 -11.94
N MET A 21 17.37 11.84 -11.64
CA MET A 21 17.91 11.77 -10.28
C MET A 21 17.37 12.88 -9.38
N ASN A 22 17.44 14.13 -9.81
CA ASN A 22 16.91 15.26 -9.04
C ASN A 22 15.41 15.11 -8.77
N THR A 23 14.67 14.59 -9.76
CA THR A 23 13.24 14.31 -9.62
C THR A 23 12.98 13.15 -8.65
N ALA A 24 13.76 12.08 -8.73
CA ALA A 24 13.68 10.93 -7.84
C ALA A 24 13.95 11.34 -6.39
N VAL A 25 15.03 12.05 -6.12
CA VAL A 25 15.36 12.55 -4.78
C VAL A 25 14.21 13.40 -4.23
N ARG A 26 13.69 14.36 -5.00
CA ARG A 26 12.55 15.18 -4.59
C ARG A 26 11.29 14.35 -4.28
N ILE A 27 11.04 13.26 -5.00
CA ILE A 27 9.92 12.36 -4.69
C ILE A 27 10.16 11.65 -3.36
N LEU A 28 11.38 11.15 -3.14
CA LEU A 28 11.75 10.37 -1.96
C LEU A 28 11.84 11.19 -0.67
N THR A 29 12.08 12.50 -0.75
CA THR A 29 12.09 13.39 0.43
C THR A 29 10.70 13.55 1.07
N HIS A 30 9.61 13.33 0.33
CA HIS A 30 8.26 13.46 0.89
C HIS A 30 7.83 12.25 1.73
N ARG A 31 8.19 11.04 1.31
CA ARG A 31 7.97 9.77 2.01
C ARG A 31 8.73 8.63 1.34
N ASP A 32 8.85 7.51 2.03
CA ASP A 32 9.33 6.28 1.42
C ASP A 32 8.40 5.82 0.27
N HIS A 33 9.02 5.37 -0.81
CA HIS A 33 8.35 4.80 -1.98
C HIS A 33 8.98 3.45 -2.31
N SER A 34 8.19 2.51 -2.84
CA SER A 34 8.77 1.32 -3.46
C SER A 34 9.44 1.68 -4.80
N LYS A 35 10.38 0.83 -5.23
CA LYS A 35 10.98 0.94 -6.57
C LYS A 35 9.91 1.05 -7.67
N PHE A 36 8.86 0.25 -7.55
CA PHE A 36 7.73 0.30 -8.47
C PHE A 36 7.02 1.65 -8.46
N GLU A 37 6.71 2.21 -7.29
CA GLU A 37 6.07 3.53 -7.18
C GLU A 37 6.95 4.64 -7.76
N LEU A 38 8.26 4.61 -7.48
CA LEU A 38 9.20 5.58 -8.03
C LEU A 38 9.26 5.47 -9.57
N LYS A 39 9.35 4.25 -10.10
CA LYS A 39 9.32 3.99 -11.54
C LYS A 39 8.07 4.59 -12.20
N GLN A 40 6.90 4.35 -11.64
CA GLN A 40 5.64 4.90 -12.16
C GLN A 40 5.63 6.43 -12.11
N LYS A 41 6.09 7.02 -11.03
CA LYS A 41 6.14 8.48 -10.88
C LYS A 41 7.11 9.17 -11.86
N LEU A 42 8.22 8.53 -12.17
CA LEU A 42 9.18 9.03 -13.17
C LEU A 42 8.61 8.90 -14.59
N ARG A 43 7.93 7.77 -14.90
CA ARG A 43 7.22 7.62 -16.20
C ARG A 43 6.15 8.69 -16.41
N GLN A 44 5.34 8.96 -15.39
CA GLN A 44 4.32 10.01 -15.42
C GLN A 44 4.89 11.40 -15.68
N ARG A 45 6.19 11.60 -15.40
CA ARG A 45 6.92 12.85 -15.68
C ARG A 45 7.62 12.86 -17.04
N GLY A 46 7.41 11.82 -17.85
CA GLY A 46 7.91 11.75 -19.21
C GLY A 46 9.36 11.26 -19.35
N PHE A 47 9.93 10.61 -18.31
CA PHE A 47 11.25 9.98 -18.45
C PHE A 47 11.14 8.64 -19.17
N GLY A 48 12.12 8.34 -20.05
CA GLY A 48 12.22 7.05 -20.76
C GLY A 48 12.74 5.93 -19.83
N ASP A 49 12.37 4.67 -20.15
CA ASP A 49 12.66 3.52 -19.29
C ASP A 49 14.16 3.30 -19.00
N LYS A 50 15.05 3.54 -19.96
CA LYS A 50 16.50 3.44 -19.76
C LYS A 50 16.96 4.41 -18.66
N VAL A 51 16.58 5.68 -18.76
CA VAL A 51 16.92 6.73 -17.80
C VAL A 51 16.33 6.41 -16.42
N ILE A 52 15.09 5.94 -16.37
CA ILE A 52 14.43 5.55 -15.12
C ILE A 52 15.18 4.41 -14.44
N ASN A 53 15.51 3.34 -15.18
CA ASN A 53 16.18 2.18 -14.60
C ASN A 53 17.57 2.57 -14.04
N THR A 54 18.33 3.40 -14.76
CA THR A 54 19.63 3.90 -14.30
C THR A 54 19.47 4.76 -13.03
N ALA A 55 18.49 5.66 -13.00
CA ALA A 55 18.22 6.50 -11.83
C ALA A 55 17.78 5.68 -10.60
N ILE A 56 16.95 4.63 -10.80
CA ILE A 56 16.54 3.74 -9.71
C ILE A 56 17.73 2.95 -9.18
N ALA A 57 18.58 2.39 -10.04
CA ALA A 57 19.77 1.66 -9.64
C ALA A 57 20.72 2.54 -8.80
N GLU A 58 20.89 3.80 -9.21
CA GLU A 58 21.68 4.76 -8.45
C GLU A 58 21.05 5.13 -7.11
N CYS A 59 19.71 5.30 -7.05
CA CYS A 59 19.00 5.51 -5.78
C CYS A 59 19.13 4.31 -4.83
N GLU A 60 19.17 3.07 -5.35
CA GLU A 60 19.44 1.87 -4.55
C GLU A 60 20.87 1.85 -4.02
N ARG A 61 21.86 2.13 -4.89
CA ARG A 61 23.28 2.18 -4.52
C ARG A 61 23.54 3.21 -3.42
N LEU A 62 22.87 4.36 -3.49
CA LEU A 62 22.95 5.43 -2.49
C LEU A 62 22.03 5.23 -1.27
N HIS A 63 21.34 4.09 -1.16
CA HIS A 63 20.39 3.79 -0.10
C HIS A 63 19.23 4.79 0.05
N TYR A 64 18.93 5.56 -1.00
CA TYR A 64 17.77 6.47 -1.02
C TYR A 64 16.45 5.70 -1.13
N ILE A 65 16.47 4.51 -1.73
CA ILE A 65 15.32 3.62 -1.85
C ILE A 65 15.68 2.22 -1.33
N ASN A 66 14.77 1.63 -0.56
CA ASN A 66 14.91 0.28 -0.04
C ASN A 66 13.53 -0.31 0.18
N ASP A 67 13.17 -1.31 -0.63
CA ASP A 67 11.86 -1.93 -0.61
C ASP A 67 11.56 -2.66 0.72
N LEU A 68 12.57 -3.22 1.41
CA LEU A 68 12.38 -3.86 2.71
C LEU A 68 12.05 -2.83 3.79
N ARG A 69 12.79 -1.72 3.83
CA ARG A 69 12.51 -0.62 4.75
C ARG A 69 11.13 -0.02 4.47
N THR A 70 10.81 0.22 3.20
CA THR A 70 9.50 0.74 2.78
C THR A 70 8.37 -0.20 3.18
N ALA A 71 8.54 -1.51 3.01
CA ALA A 71 7.56 -2.51 3.42
C ALA A 71 7.35 -2.50 4.94
N HIS A 72 8.44 -2.50 5.71
CA HIS A 72 8.38 -2.46 7.19
C HIS A 72 7.61 -1.25 7.69
N VAL A 73 8.00 -0.04 7.25
CA VAL A 73 7.32 1.21 7.63
C VAL A 73 5.84 1.18 7.24
N TYR A 74 5.52 0.68 6.04
CA TYR A 74 4.15 0.62 5.55
C TYR A 74 3.28 -0.39 6.32
N ILE A 75 3.84 -1.55 6.69
CA ILE A 75 3.19 -2.53 7.57
C ILE A 75 2.81 -1.87 8.90
N LEU A 76 3.77 -1.20 9.56
CA LEU A 76 3.52 -0.52 10.84
C LEU A 76 2.47 0.58 10.73
N GLN A 77 2.47 1.35 9.64
CA GLN A 77 1.45 2.37 9.40
C GLN A 77 0.04 1.77 9.26
N LEU A 78 -0.10 0.68 8.51
CA LEU A 78 -1.39 0.02 8.32
C LEU A 78 -1.87 -0.69 9.60
N LYS A 79 -0.95 -1.28 10.36
CA LYS A 79 -1.21 -1.86 11.68
C LYS A 79 -1.78 -0.80 12.65
N ARG A 80 -1.15 0.38 12.74
CA ARG A 80 -1.65 1.51 13.57
C ARG A 80 -3.07 1.97 13.16
N LYS A 81 -3.42 1.82 11.89
CA LYS A 81 -4.77 2.10 11.35
C LYS A 81 -5.76 0.97 11.56
N CYS A 82 -5.39 -0.06 12.31
CA CYS A 82 -6.20 -1.26 12.57
C CYS A 82 -6.69 -1.95 11.28
N PHE A 83 -5.78 -2.15 10.31
CA PHE A 83 -6.05 -3.05 9.18
C PHE A 83 -5.56 -4.46 9.53
N GLY A 84 -6.34 -5.48 9.13
CA GLY A 84 -5.98 -6.88 9.28
C GLY A 84 -4.88 -7.33 8.31
N LYS A 85 -4.26 -8.45 8.62
CA LYS A 85 -3.10 -8.99 7.89
C LYS A 85 -3.36 -9.15 6.38
N ARG A 86 -4.54 -9.64 6.02
CA ARG A 86 -4.95 -9.83 4.61
C ARG A 86 -4.98 -8.51 3.83
N TYR A 87 -5.50 -7.43 4.43
CA TYR A 87 -5.48 -6.11 3.80
C TYR A 87 -4.05 -5.62 3.59
N ILE A 88 -3.19 -5.79 4.61
CA ILE A 88 -1.78 -5.37 4.54
C ILE A 88 -1.06 -6.12 3.41
N GLN A 89 -1.25 -7.44 3.29
CA GLN A 89 -0.69 -8.22 2.18
C GLN A 89 -1.13 -7.70 0.82
N MET A 90 -2.42 -7.41 0.65
CA MET A 90 -2.93 -6.85 -0.61
C MET A 90 -2.35 -5.46 -0.90
N ALA A 91 -2.21 -4.62 0.12
CA ALA A 91 -1.64 -3.29 -0.01
C ALA A 91 -0.15 -3.32 -0.39
N LEU A 92 0.63 -4.26 0.17
CA LEU A 92 2.01 -4.52 -0.21
C LEU A 92 2.12 -4.99 -1.67
N LYS A 93 1.29 -5.95 -2.07
CA LYS A 93 1.24 -6.43 -3.46
C LYS A 93 0.93 -5.32 -4.47
N LYS A 94 0.03 -4.39 -4.15
CA LYS A 94 -0.25 -3.22 -5.00
C LYS A 94 0.97 -2.33 -5.22
N LYS A 95 1.88 -2.26 -4.25
CA LYS A 95 3.15 -1.54 -4.34
C LYS A 95 4.28 -2.38 -4.93
N ARG A 96 4.00 -3.61 -5.37
CA ARG A 96 4.99 -4.60 -5.82
C ARG A 96 6.04 -4.91 -4.73
N LEU A 97 5.65 -4.76 -3.48
CA LEU A 97 6.42 -5.19 -2.32
C LEU A 97 6.03 -6.65 -2.02
N SER A 98 6.86 -7.60 -2.45
CA SER A 98 6.60 -9.04 -2.32
C SER A 98 7.92 -9.82 -2.21
N GLY A 99 7.81 -11.07 -1.78
CA GLY A 99 8.94 -11.98 -1.60
C GLY A 99 9.11 -12.42 -0.14
N THR A 100 9.86 -13.49 0.05
CA THR A 100 10.02 -14.17 1.35
C THR A 100 10.49 -13.24 2.48
N ALA A 101 11.43 -12.32 2.17
CA ALA A 101 11.91 -11.33 3.15
C ALA A 101 10.80 -10.39 3.63
N ILE A 102 9.92 -9.94 2.72
CA ILE A 102 8.80 -9.05 3.08
C ILE A 102 7.71 -9.82 3.84
N GLU A 103 7.45 -11.06 3.47
CA GLU A 103 6.54 -11.94 4.20
C GLU A 103 7.03 -12.21 5.62
N LYS A 104 8.33 -12.42 5.79
CA LYS A 104 8.97 -12.55 7.11
C LYS A 104 8.79 -11.28 7.94
N ILE A 105 9.05 -10.09 7.38
CA ILE A 105 8.82 -8.81 8.05
C ILE A 105 7.35 -8.67 8.48
N LEU A 106 6.40 -9.04 7.63
CA LEU A 106 4.98 -9.00 7.98
C LEU A 106 4.65 -9.98 9.12
N PHE A 107 5.18 -11.20 9.07
CA PHE A 107 4.95 -12.20 10.11
C PHE A 107 5.47 -11.74 11.47
N GLU A 108 6.70 -11.21 11.51
CA GLU A 108 7.36 -10.74 12.74
C GLU A 108 6.67 -9.50 13.33
N ASN A 109 6.21 -8.58 12.48
CA ASN A 109 5.61 -7.31 12.94
C ASN A 109 4.09 -7.36 13.13
N TYR A 110 3.44 -8.45 12.72
CA TYR A 110 1.99 -8.61 12.86
C TYR A 110 1.63 -10.07 13.21
N PRO A 111 1.96 -10.54 14.43
CA PRO A 111 1.55 -11.85 14.92
C PRO A 111 0.03 -11.96 15.07
N GLY A 112 -0.48 -13.19 15.17
CA GLY A 112 -1.92 -13.45 15.23
C GLY A 112 -2.64 -12.81 16.43
N VAL A 113 -1.96 -12.70 17.59
CA VAL A 113 -2.49 -12.01 18.78
C VAL A 113 -2.80 -10.55 18.49
N ASP A 114 -1.92 -9.86 17.77
CA ASP A 114 -2.14 -8.46 17.37
C ASP A 114 -3.37 -8.32 16.47
N GLU A 115 -3.66 -9.32 15.64
CA GLU A 115 -4.83 -9.28 14.74
C GLU A 115 -6.13 -9.27 15.53
N TYR A 116 -6.23 -10.12 16.57
CA TYR A 116 -7.39 -10.18 17.46
C TYR A 116 -7.59 -8.86 18.21
N ASP A 117 -6.54 -8.34 18.84
CA ASP A 117 -6.58 -7.08 19.60
C ASP A 117 -6.97 -5.88 18.73
N HIS A 118 -6.42 -5.80 17.51
CA HIS A 118 -6.77 -4.71 16.59
C HIS A 118 -8.22 -4.81 16.10
N ALA A 119 -8.71 -6.01 15.85
CA ALA A 119 -10.10 -6.22 15.46
C ALA A 119 -11.05 -5.84 16.61
N GLY A 120 -10.74 -6.24 17.84
CA GLY A 120 -11.49 -5.88 19.06
C GLY A 120 -11.57 -4.37 19.25
N ARG A 121 -10.42 -3.70 19.28
CA ARG A 121 -10.36 -2.22 19.41
C ARG A 121 -11.13 -1.48 18.31
N LEU A 122 -11.07 -2.00 17.09
CA LEU A 122 -11.80 -1.39 15.97
C LEU A 122 -13.31 -1.61 16.12
N LEU A 123 -13.72 -2.78 16.60
CA LEU A 123 -15.11 -3.11 16.87
C LEU A 123 -15.68 -2.23 17.98
N GLU A 124 -14.97 -2.09 19.11
CA GLU A 124 -15.35 -1.22 20.24
C GLU A 124 -15.62 0.22 19.77
N LYS A 125 -14.68 0.80 19.01
CA LYS A 125 -14.82 2.16 18.45
C LYS A 125 -16.06 2.33 17.56
N LYS A 126 -16.58 1.25 16.99
CA LYS A 126 -17.74 1.25 16.08
C LYS A 126 -19.00 0.66 16.68
N MET A 127 -18.93 0.14 17.90
CA MET A 127 -20.04 -0.60 18.54
C MET A 127 -21.33 0.22 18.56
N LYS A 128 -21.27 1.50 18.98
CA LYS A 128 -22.45 2.40 18.95
C LYS A 128 -23.15 2.50 17.59
N THR A 129 -22.39 2.31 16.49
CA THR A 129 -22.96 2.30 15.12
C THR A 129 -23.68 1.00 14.82
N PHE A 130 -23.18 -0.11 15.35
CA PHE A 130 -23.77 -1.44 15.14
C PHE A 130 -24.98 -1.68 16.05
N GLU A 131 -24.98 -1.15 17.26
CA GLU A 131 -26.10 -1.24 18.22
C GLU A 131 -27.40 -0.63 17.70
N ARG A 132 -27.31 0.34 16.77
CA ARG A 132 -28.49 0.89 16.08
C ARG A 132 -29.24 -0.13 15.21
N VAL A 133 -28.66 -1.28 14.93
CA VAL A 133 -29.30 -2.37 14.21
C VAL A 133 -29.98 -3.28 15.25
N ALA A 134 -31.29 -3.21 15.38
CA ALA A 134 -32.05 -3.96 16.37
C ALA A 134 -31.96 -5.48 16.19
N ASP A 135 -32.04 -5.94 14.94
CA ASP A 135 -31.92 -7.36 14.59
C ASP A 135 -30.50 -7.87 14.82
N LEU A 136 -30.37 -8.80 15.77
CA LEU A 136 -29.07 -9.37 16.16
C LEU A 136 -28.36 -10.10 15.01
N LYS A 137 -29.10 -10.82 14.16
CA LYS A 137 -28.52 -11.53 13.01
C LYS A 137 -27.94 -10.53 12.00
N LYS A 138 -28.73 -9.53 11.63
CA LYS A 138 -28.28 -8.46 10.72
C LYS A 138 -27.11 -7.66 11.29
N ARG A 139 -27.10 -7.43 12.62
CA ARG A 139 -25.98 -6.77 13.31
C ARG A 139 -24.70 -7.59 13.18
N ARG A 140 -24.76 -8.89 13.48
CA ARG A 140 -23.60 -9.80 13.34
C ARG A 140 -23.07 -9.84 11.91
N GLU A 141 -23.95 -9.94 10.91
CA GLU A 141 -23.55 -9.90 9.50
C GLU A 141 -22.89 -8.59 9.10
N LYS A 142 -23.37 -7.46 9.62
CA LYS A 142 -22.81 -6.13 9.35
C LYS A 142 -21.42 -6.00 9.97
N ILE A 143 -21.23 -6.46 11.21
CA ILE A 143 -19.93 -6.50 11.88
C ILE A 143 -18.98 -7.40 11.10
N TYR A 144 -19.41 -8.60 10.72
CA TYR A 144 -18.60 -9.54 9.94
C TYR A 144 -18.10 -8.89 8.64
N ARG A 145 -19.00 -8.33 7.83
CA ARG A 145 -18.63 -7.65 6.58
C ARG A 145 -17.68 -6.48 6.78
N PHE A 146 -17.89 -5.71 7.83
CA PHE A 146 -17.01 -4.59 8.17
C PHE A 146 -15.59 -5.06 8.51
N LEU A 147 -15.43 -6.00 9.44
CA LEU A 147 -14.11 -6.51 9.82
C LEU A 147 -13.43 -7.27 8.66
N TYR A 148 -14.21 -8.04 7.90
CA TYR A 148 -13.70 -8.74 6.72
C TYR A 148 -13.17 -7.77 5.64
N SER A 149 -13.88 -6.66 5.39
CA SER A 149 -13.41 -5.61 4.48
C SER A 149 -12.14 -4.90 4.95
N ARG A 150 -11.89 -4.89 6.26
CA ARG A 150 -10.66 -4.40 6.87
C ARG A 150 -9.51 -5.39 6.81
N GLY A 151 -9.77 -6.60 6.33
CA GLY A 151 -8.79 -7.65 6.08
C GLY A 151 -8.46 -8.53 7.28
N PHE A 152 -9.32 -8.56 8.30
CA PHE A 152 -9.21 -9.51 9.39
C PHE A 152 -9.58 -10.92 8.94
N SER A 153 -9.00 -11.94 9.58
CA SER A 153 -9.26 -13.33 9.27
C SER A 153 -10.67 -13.76 9.72
N ALA A 154 -11.28 -14.70 8.99
CA ALA A 154 -12.59 -15.22 9.35
C ALA A 154 -12.61 -15.88 10.75
N ALA A 155 -11.49 -16.46 11.19
CA ALA A 155 -11.34 -17.02 12.52
C ALA A 155 -11.48 -15.95 13.60
N VAL A 156 -10.65 -14.89 13.52
CA VAL A 156 -10.71 -13.75 14.44
C VAL A 156 -12.09 -13.11 14.47
N ILE A 157 -12.72 -12.93 13.31
CA ILE A 157 -14.06 -12.31 13.25
C ILE A 157 -15.10 -13.19 13.94
N ARG A 158 -15.10 -14.50 13.69
CA ARG A 158 -16.05 -15.43 14.34
C ARG A 158 -15.91 -15.43 15.86
N ASP A 159 -14.69 -15.34 16.38
CA ASP A 159 -14.47 -15.31 17.82
C ASP A 159 -14.96 -14.01 18.48
N LEU A 160 -14.91 -12.90 17.77
CA LEU A 160 -15.37 -11.59 18.26
C LEU A 160 -16.90 -11.38 18.13
N VAL A 161 -17.58 -12.14 17.25
CA VAL A 161 -19.00 -11.92 16.88
C VAL A 161 -19.91 -13.04 17.45
N LYS A 162 -19.41 -13.85 18.39
CA LYS A 162 -20.18 -14.90 19.08
C LYS A 162 -21.41 -14.40 19.82
#